data_dd626c7f3df92d8ad6f4064efb8f79a1
#
_entry.id   dd626c7f3df92d8ad6f4064efb8f79a1
#
_cell.length_a   1.000
_cell.length_b   1.000
_cell.length_c   1.000
_cell.angle_alpha   90.00
_cell.angle_beta   90.00
_cell.angle_gamma   90.00
#
_symmetry.space_group_name_H-M   'P 1'
#
loop_
_entity.id
_entity.type
_entity.pdbx_description
1 polymer ?
#
loop_
_entity_poly.entity_id
_entity_poly.type
_entity_poly.pdbx_seq_one_letter_code
_entity_poly.pdbx_strand_id
1 'polypeptide(L)'
;AMNMEKCKYLLFCGTLALWMAGGFQQVYAATEPSSQAIQQQSNKVTGKVSDATGPIIGASVVEKGTANGTITDLDGNFSLNVKAGATLVVSYVGYKSEEVKAGRGPLNITLKEDAKALDEVVVTALGIKRERKALGYGIDEVKGEALTKAKETNLINSMAGRVPGLVVSQTAGGPSGSTRVILRGSTEMTGNNQPLYVVDGVPLDNTNFGSAGTNGGFDLGDGISSINADDVENMSVLKGPAASALYGSRASHGVILITTKRANKDKISVEYNGTLTFDTQLAKWDEVQQIYGMGSNGTYSYDAISNTNKSWGPKADGSNMLKYFDGVERPFLIVPDNTSNFFRTGITATNSAIIGVNSGKTGIRFTYTDMRNKDIVPQTHMSRDIFILSLIHI
;
A
#
# COMPACT_ATOMS: atom_id res chain seq x y z
N ALA A 1 0.71 43.67 7.90
CA ALA A 1 1.85 42.81 8.14
C ALA A 1 1.48 41.38 7.66
N MET A 2 1.95 41.01 6.50
CA MET A 2 1.67 39.74 5.84
C MET A 2 2.54 38.68 6.49
N ASN A 3 1.91 37.60 6.99
CA ASN A 3 2.54 36.61 7.84
C ASN A 3 3.61 35.79 7.04
N MET A 4 4.83 35.75 7.51
CA MET A 4 6.01 35.13 6.86
C MET A 4 5.85 33.61 6.57
N GLU A 5 4.91 32.93 7.21
CA GLU A 5 4.64 31.51 6.94
C GLU A 5 3.95 31.25 5.59
N LYS A 6 3.11 32.19 5.12
CA LYS A 6 2.45 32.02 3.80
C LYS A 6 3.40 32.17 2.61
N CYS A 7 4.55 32.80 2.81
CA CYS A 7 5.53 33.01 1.76
C CYS A 7 6.37 31.76 1.44
N LYS A 8 6.55 30.85 2.40
CA LYS A 8 7.32 29.60 2.18
C LYS A 8 6.58 28.60 1.29
N TYR A 9 5.25 28.55 1.37
CA TYR A 9 4.45 27.65 0.53
C TYR A 9 4.29 28.14 -0.92
N LEU A 10 4.31 29.45 -1.13
CA LEU A 10 4.25 30.03 -2.48
C LEU A 10 5.55 29.85 -3.28
N LEU A 11 6.70 29.82 -2.62
CA LEU A 11 8.00 29.60 -3.30
C LEU A 11 8.18 28.15 -3.74
N PHE A 12 7.61 27.17 -3.02
CA PHE A 12 7.75 25.74 -3.37
C PHE A 12 6.80 25.32 -4.50
N CYS A 13 5.61 25.94 -4.62
CA CYS A 13 4.72 25.72 -5.76
C CYS A 13 5.16 26.45 -7.03
N GLY A 14 5.84 27.59 -6.90
CA GLY A 14 6.30 28.37 -8.06
C GLY A 14 7.43 27.73 -8.85
N THR A 15 8.31 26.98 -8.20
CA THR A 15 9.45 26.31 -8.88
C THR A 15 9.04 25.04 -9.61
N LEU A 16 7.97 24.36 -9.20
CA LEU A 16 7.47 23.18 -9.90
C LEU A 16 6.65 23.54 -11.16
N ALA A 17 5.99 24.68 -11.18
CA ALA A 17 5.19 25.16 -12.32
C ALA A 17 6.05 25.71 -13.46
N LEU A 18 7.26 26.23 -13.18
CA LEU A 18 8.15 26.76 -14.23
C LEU A 18 8.90 25.68 -15.02
N TRP A 19 8.94 24.44 -14.54
CA TRP A 19 9.60 23.33 -15.24
C TRP A 19 8.70 22.64 -16.27
N MET A 20 7.38 22.86 -16.24
CA MET A 20 6.44 22.25 -17.21
C MET A 20 6.05 23.19 -18.38
N ALA A 21 6.48 24.43 -18.40
CA ALA A 21 6.10 25.41 -19.45
C ALA A 21 7.15 25.60 -20.56
N GLY A 22 8.26 24.88 -20.52
CA GLY A 22 9.37 25.04 -21.50
C GLY A 22 9.57 23.84 -22.40
N GLY A 23 8.69 23.57 -23.36
CA GLY A 23 8.92 22.44 -24.26
C GLY A 23 7.93 22.19 -25.39
N PHE A 24 7.28 23.20 -25.93
CA PHE A 24 6.63 23.09 -27.24
C PHE A 24 7.28 24.05 -28.23
N GLN A 25 8.41 23.64 -28.83
CA GLN A 25 8.85 24.22 -30.08
C GLN A 25 8.32 23.38 -31.23
N GLN A 26 7.51 24.02 -32.05
CA GLN A 26 7.09 23.49 -33.36
C GLN A 26 8.33 23.39 -34.27
N VAL A 27 8.62 22.16 -34.71
CA VAL A 27 9.60 21.92 -35.76
C VAL A 27 8.85 21.99 -37.09
N TYR A 28 9.17 23.02 -37.87
CA TYR A 28 8.78 23.12 -39.29
C TYR A 28 9.49 22.06 -40.12
N ALA A 29 8.73 21.43 -40.99
CA ALA A 29 9.21 20.46 -41.96
C ALA A 29 10.33 21.04 -42.81
N ALA A 30 11.49 20.40 -42.83
CA ALA A 30 12.52 20.58 -43.83
C ALA A 30 12.64 19.30 -44.67
N THR A 31 12.59 19.50 -45.92
CA THR A 31 12.78 18.69 -47.12
C THR A 31 13.67 17.47 -46.93
N GLU A 32 13.26 16.34 -47.46
CA GLU A 32 13.96 15.07 -47.49
C GLU A 32 15.31 15.16 -48.26
N PRO A 33 16.37 14.49 -47.75
CA PRO A 33 17.35 13.85 -48.59
C PRO A 33 17.05 12.35 -48.67
N SER A 34 17.00 11.85 -49.89
CA SER A 34 16.89 10.46 -50.24
C SER A 34 17.84 9.57 -49.42
N SER A 35 17.32 8.90 -48.41
CA SER A 35 18.07 7.84 -47.72
C SER A 35 18.04 6.58 -48.59
N GLN A 36 19.19 6.24 -49.13
CA GLN A 36 19.46 4.90 -49.65
C GLN A 36 19.12 3.91 -48.50
N ALA A 37 18.11 3.12 -48.73
CA ALA A 37 17.75 2.01 -47.87
C ALA A 37 18.93 1.03 -47.87
N ILE A 38 19.71 1.03 -46.80
CA ILE A 38 20.59 -0.09 -46.48
C ILE A 38 19.65 -1.27 -46.23
N GLN A 39 19.55 -2.17 -47.21
CA GLN A 39 18.89 -3.46 -47.06
C GLN A 39 19.65 -4.22 -45.96
N GLN A 40 19.19 -4.09 -44.71
CA GLN A 40 19.59 -4.99 -43.65
C GLN A 40 19.07 -6.38 -44.05
N GLN A 41 19.97 -7.28 -44.44
CA GLN A 41 19.65 -8.68 -44.63
C GLN A 41 19.09 -9.25 -43.35
N SER A 42 17.77 -9.28 -43.26
CA SER A 42 17.06 -10.00 -42.20
C SER A 42 17.11 -11.49 -42.53
N ASN A 43 17.76 -12.28 -41.69
CA ASN A 43 17.72 -13.76 -41.81
C ASN A 43 16.50 -14.30 -41.10
N LYS A 44 15.68 -15.06 -41.81
CA LYS A 44 14.59 -15.83 -41.22
C LYS A 44 15.20 -17.00 -40.45
N VAL A 45 15.07 -16.98 -39.13
CA VAL A 45 15.50 -18.05 -38.23
C VAL A 45 14.28 -18.87 -37.82
N THR A 46 14.39 -20.17 -37.96
CA THR A 46 13.36 -21.12 -37.53
C THR A 46 13.95 -22.04 -36.47
N GLY A 47 13.14 -22.56 -35.59
CA GLY A 47 13.60 -23.50 -34.58
C GLY A 47 12.46 -24.14 -33.81
N LYS A 48 12.83 -25.04 -32.91
CA LYS A 48 11.91 -25.74 -32.03
C LYS A 48 12.37 -25.58 -30.58
N VAL A 49 11.41 -25.29 -29.71
CA VAL A 49 11.62 -25.23 -28.25
C VAL A 49 10.96 -26.42 -27.60
N SER A 50 11.73 -27.13 -26.81
CA SER A 50 11.27 -28.37 -26.12
C SER A 50 11.85 -28.43 -24.70
N ASP A 51 11.31 -29.29 -23.87
CA ASP A 51 11.88 -29.72 -22.61
C ASP A 51 12.15 -31.25 -22.62
N ALA A 52 12.35 -31.83 -21.44
CA ALA A 52 12.55 -33.28 -21.28
C ALA A 52 11.28 -34.10 -21.56
N THR A 53 10.10 -33.47 -21.53
CA THR A 53 8.79 -34.12 -21.67
C THR A 53 8.16 -33.92 -23.06
N GLY A 54 8.58 -32.91 -23.82
CA GLY A 54 8.05 -32.65 -25.15
C GLY A 54 8.18 -31.20 -25.64
N PRO A 55 7.45 -30.82 -26.68
CA PRO A 55 7.46 -29.43 -27.20
C PRO A 55 6.80 -28.45 -26.24
N ILE A 56 7.39 -27.25 -26.07
CA ILE A 56 6.83 -26.19 -25.25
C ILE A 56 6.00 -25.23 -26.12
N ILE A 57 4.71 -25.15 -25.81
CA ILE A 57 3.74 -24.29 -26.50
C ILE A 57 3.73 -22.91 -25.84
N GLY A 58 3.77 -21.83 -26.64
CA GLY A 58 3.66 -20.47 -26.12
C GLY A 58 4.95 -19.93 -25.47
N ALA A 59 6.09 -20.58 -25.67
CA ALA A 59 7.37 -20.01 -25.23
C ALA A 59 7.68 -18.73 -26.00
N SER A 60 8.15 -17.71 -25.31
CA SER A 60 8.53 -16.41 -25.89
C SER A 60 9.95 -16.49 -26.43
N VAL A 61 10.13 -16.08 -27.70
CA VAL A 61 11.42 -16.01 -28.38
C VAL A 61 11.62 -14.57 -28.84
N VAL A 62 12.57 -13.85 -28.23
CA VAL A 62 12.78 -12.40 -28.46
C VAL A 62 14.23 -12.16 -28.84
N GLU A 63 14.47 -11.28 -29.82
CA GLU A 63 15.81 -10.77 -30.16
C GLU A 63 16.33 -9.87 -29.05
N LYS A 64 17.46 -10.22 -28.44
CA LYS A 64 18.05 -9.52 -27.30
C LYS A 64 18.24 -8.02 -27.55
N GLY A 65 17.66 -7.19 -26.68
CA GLY A 65 17.78 -5.73 -26.78
C GLY A 65 16.81 -5.07 -27.77
N THR A 66 15.82 -5.81 -28.30
CA THR A 66 14.79 -5.27 -29.20
C THR A 66 13.40 -5.72 -28.74
N ALA A 67 12.36 -5.12 -29.32
CA ALA A 67 10.98 -5.58 -29.14
C ALA A 67 10.56 -6.63 -30.20
N ASN A 68 11.50 -7.10 -31.04
CA ASN A 68 11.23 -8.07 -32.08
C ASN A 68 11.17 -9.48 -31.49
N GLY A 69 10.01 -10.13 -31.53
CA GLY A 69 9.82 -11.45 -30.95
C GLY A 69 8.63 -12.22 -31.51
N THR A 70 8.55 -13.49 -31.16
CA THR A 70 7.47 -14.42 -31.53
C THR A 70 7.21 -15.38 -30.38
N ILE A 71 6.13 -16.17 -30.50
CA ILE A 71 5.80 -17.26 -29.59
C ILE A 71 5.82 -18.59 -30.34
N THR A 72 6.08 -19.70 -29.62
CA THR A 72 6.06 -21.05 -30.22
C THR A 72 4.64 -21.56 -30.43
N ASP A 73 4.45 -22.33 -31.51
CA ASP A 73 3.20 -22.98 -31.85
C ASP A 73 2.92 -24.27 -31.03
N LEU A 74 1.86 -25.03 -31.41
CA LEU A 74 1.46 -26.26 -30.74
C LEU A 74 2.51 -27.38 -30.78
N ASP A 75 3.40 -27.37 -31.75
CA ASP A 75 4.51 -28.29 -31.92
C ASP A 75 5.84 -27.77 -31.36
N GLY A 76 5.79 -26.60 -30.71
CA GLY A 76 6.96 -25.93 -30.17
C GLY A 76 7.82 -25.21 -31.20
N ASN A 77 7.36 -25.05 -32.46
CA ASN A 77 8.15 -24.40 -33.50
C ASN A 77 7.95 -22.89 -33.46
N PHE A 78 9.00 -22.15 -33.87
CA PHE A 78 8.96 -20.71 -34.04
C PHE A 78 9.63 -20.27 -35.33
N SER A 79 9.27 -19.08 -35.79
CA SER A 79 9.89 -18.42 -36.94
C SER A 79 9.97 -16.92 -36.67
N LEU A 80 11.18 -16.38 -36.75
CA LEU A 80 11.47 -14.97 -36.46
C LEU A 80 12.49 -14.40 -37.45
N ASN A 81 12.23 -13.21 -37.96
CA ASN A 81 13.20 -12.48 -38.79
C ASN A 81 14.11 -11.64 -37.89
N VAL A 82 15.40 -11.92 -37.89
CA VAL A 82 16.39 -11.28 -37.01
C VAL A 82 17.59 -10.82 -37.79
N LYS A 83 18.40 -9.93 -37.22
CA LYS A 83 19.67 -9.51 -37.78
C LYS A 83 20.65 -10.68 -37.80
N ALA A 84 21.54 -10.70 -38.80
CA ALA A 84 22.56 -11.73 -38.88
C ALA A 84 23.44 -11.73 -37.62
N GLY A 85 23.56 -12.86 -36.95
CA GLY A 85 24.32 -13.00 -35.69
C GLY A 85 23.65 -12.48 -34.44
N ALA A 86 22.35 -12.15 -34.46
CA ALA A 86 21.59 -11.74 -33.30
C ALA A 86 21.53 -12.85 -32.24
N THR A 87 21.42 -12.47 -30.98
CA THR A 87 21.18 -13.41 -29.87
C THR A 87 19.68 -13.44 -29.57
N LEU A 88 19.10 -14.62 -29.57
CA LEU A 88 17.72 -14.88 -29.17
C LEU A 88 17.68 -15.20 -27.69
N VAL A 89 16.73 -14.62 -26.97
CA VAL A 89 16.38 -14.97 -25.60
C VAL A 89 15.09 -15.77 -25.65
N VAL A 90 15.13 -17.02 -25.22
CA VAL A 90 13.97 -17.90 -25.14
C VAL A 90 13.57 -18.05 -23.69
N SER A 91 12.33 -17.75 -23.38
CA SER A 91 11.78 -17.81 -22.00
C SER A 91 10.38 -18.42 -21.97
N TYR A 92 10.12 -19.16 -20.90
CA TYR A 92 8.80 -19.71 -20.61
C TYR A 92 8.57 -19.74 -19.11
N VAL A 93 7.33 -19.63 -18.66
CA VAL A 93 7.00 -19.63 -17.22
C VAL A 93 7.39 -20.96 -16.58
N GLY A 94 8.22 -20.92 -15.53
CA GLY A 94 8.73 -22.10 -14.84
C GLY A 94 10.03 -22.68 -15.41
N TYR A 95 10.64 -22.02 -16.42
CA TYR A 95 11.89 -22.46 -17.04
C TYR A 95 12.96 -21.37 -16.98
N LYS A 96 14.23 -21.78 -16.95
CA LYS A 96 15.36 -20.87 -17.09
C LYS A 96 15.42 -20.31 -18.51
N SER A 97 15.56 -18.99 -18.61
CA SER A 97 15.76 -18.36 -19.90
C SER A 97 17.09 -18.78 -20.51
N GLU A 98 17.07 -19.17 -21.80
CA GLU A 98 18.24 -19.61 -22.57
C GLU A 98 18.59 -18.56 -23.62
N GLU A 99 19.87 -18.24 -23.74
CA GLU A 99 20.35 -17.32 -24.77
C GLU A 99 21.04 -18.12 -25.90
N VAL A 100 20.52 -18.01 -27.12
CA VAL A 100 21.04 -18.75 -28.29
C VAL A 100 21.36 -17.79 -29.42
N LYS A 101 22.52 -17.93 -30.04
CA LYS A 101 22.90 -17.15 -31.23
C LYS A 101 22.13 -17.64 -32.45
N ALA A 102 21.56 -16.71 -33.21
CA ALA A 102 20.89 -17.00 -34.46
C ALA A 102 21.88 -17.52 -35.49
N GLY A 103 21.77 -18.79 -35.86
CA GLY A 103 22.56 -19.49 -36.86
C GLY A 103 21.84 -19.58 -38.21
N ARG A 104 22.50 -20.18 -39.23
CA ARG A 104 21.93 -20.41 -40.59
C ARG A 104 21.04 -21.65 -40.71
N GLY A 105 20.75 -22.38 -39.63
CA GLY A 105 19.95 -23.59 -39.65
C GLY A 105 18.84 -23.54 -38.59
N PRO A 106 17.95 -24.56 -38.57
CA PRO A 106 16.91 -24.69 -37.54
C PRO A 106 17.55 -24.86 -36.15
N LEU A 107 17.09 -24.08 -35.19
CA LEU A 107 17.58 -24.08 -33.83
C LEU A 107 16.75 -25.06 -32.99
N ASN A 108 17.39 -26.01 -32.34
CA ASN A 108 16.75 -26.86 -31.32
C ASN A 108 17.15 -26.33 -29.93
N ILE A 109 16.19 -25.84 -29.18
CA ILE A 109 16.41 -25.21 -27.89
C ILE A 109 15.70 -26.03 -26.84
N THR A 110 16.47 -26.54 -25.88
CA THR A 110 15.91 -27.31 -24.76
C THR A 110 15.95 -26.48 -23.52
N LEU A 111 14.78 -26.06 -23.03
CA LEU A 111 14.67 -25.32 -21.78
C LEU A 111 14.75 -26.28 -20.60
N LYS A 112 15.45 -25.86 -19.57
CA LYS A 112 15.52 -26.57 -18.29
C LYS A 112 14.55 -25.95 -17.30
N GLU A 113 13.79 -26.77 -16.59
CA GLU A 113 12.94 -26.29 -15.52
C GLU A 113 13.74 -25.46 -14.51
N ASP A 114 13.21 -24.30 -14.16
CA ASP A 114 13.77 -23.48 -13.10
C ASP A 114 13.11 -23.89 -11.77
N ALA A 115 13.61 -24.96 -11.18
CA ALA A 115 13.15 -25.44 -9.88
C ALA A 115 13.29 -24.39 -8.77
N LYS A 116 14.09 -23.32 -9.01
CA LYS A 116 14.22 -22.20 -8.07
C LYS A 116 13.09 -21.17 -8.17
N ALA A 117 12.35 -21.13 -9.27
CA ALA A 117 11.27 -20.16 -9.46
C ALA A 117 10.02 -20.45 -8.61
N LEU A 118 9.93 -21.61 -7.98
CA LEU A 118 8.79 -22.05 -7.16
C LEU A 118 9.08 -22.18 -5.65
N ASP A 119 10.32 -22.00 -5.24
CA ASP A 119 10.66 -22.05 -3.82
C ASP A 119 10.45 -20.65 -3.19
N GLU A 120 9.19 -20.37 -2.85
CA GLU A 120 8.84 -19.20 -2.07
C GLU A 120 9.46 -19.34 -0.67
N VAL A 121 10.56 -18.61 -0.46
CA VAL A 121 11.25 -18.55 0.82
C VAL A 121 10.53 -17.56 1.70
N VAL A 122 9.97 -18.04 2.81
CA VAL A 122 9.32 -17.21 3.81
C VAL A 122 10.23 -16.98 5.01
N VAL A 123 10.15 -15.80 5.60
CA VAL A 123 10.81 -15.54 6.86
C VAL A 123 9.95 -16.12 7.98
N THR A 124 10.52 -17.09 8.69
CA THR A 124 9.88 -17.71 9.84
C THR A 124 10.28 -17.04 11.15
N ALA A 125 9.86 -17.61 12.27
CA ALA A 125 10.24 -17.17 13.59
C ALA A 125 11.76 -16.98 13.72
N LEU A 126 12.17 -15.99 14.49
CA LEU A 126 13.58 -15.64 14.73
C LEU A 126 14.35 -15.17 13.46
N GLY A 127 13.65 -14.72 12.42
CA GLY A 127 14.28 -14.21 11.20
C GLY A 127 14.92 -15.28 10.31
N ILE A 128 14.65 -16.56 10.57
CA ILE A 128 15.19 -17.68 9.77
C ILE A 128 14.41 -17.80 8.46
N LYS A 129 15.12 -17.78 7.33
CA LYS A 129 14.54 -18.03 6.02
C LYS A 129 14.35 -19.53 5.80
N ARG A 130 13.14 -19.98 5.52
CA ARG A 130 12.81 -21.38 5.19
C ARG A 130 11.90 -21.42 3.97
N GLU A 131 11.99 -22.51 3.23
CA GLU A 131 11.05 -22.78 2.15
C GLU A 131 9.64 -23.01 2.70
N ARG A 132 8.65 -22.39 2.08
CA ARG A 132 7.25 -22.49 2.51
C ARG A 132 6.76 -23.94 2.56
N LYS A 133 7.22 -24.78 1.64
CA LYS A 133 6.92 -26.21 1.59
C LYS A 133 7.47 -27.01 2.78
N ALA A 134 8.54 -26.53 3.40
CA ALA A 134 9.17 -27.18 4.55
C ALA A 134 8.50 -26.84 5.88
N LEU A 135 7.46 -26.00 5.87
CA LEU A 135 6.75 -25.57 7.07
C LEU A 135 5.52 -26.47 7.29
N GLY A 136 5.45 -27.11 8.46
CA GLY A 136 4.30 -27.92 8.88
C GLY A 136 3.06 -27.09 9.28
N TYR A 137 3.04 -25.78 8.99
CA TYR A 137 1.96 -24.85 9.35
C TYR A 137 1.77 -23.76 8.28
N GLY A 138 0.53 -23.26 8.20
CA GLY A 138 0.20 -22.21 7.22
C GLY A 138 0.72 -20.85 7.65
N ILE A 139 1.46 -20.22 6.74
CA ILE A 139 1.88 -18.81 6.84
C ILE A 139 1.27 -18.05 5.67
N ASP A 140 0.65 -16.91 5.96
CA ASP A 140 0.29 -15.94 4.92
C ASP A 140 1.32 -14.82 4.92
N GLU A 141 1.78 -14.45 3.74
CA GLU A 141 2.80 -13.42 3.55
C GLU A 141 2.26 -12.28 2.69
N VAL A 142 2.55 -11.05 3.11
CA VAL A 142 2.26 -9.83 2.35
C VAL A 142 3.57 -9.10 2.12
N LYS A 143 3.94 -8.91 0.86
CA LYS A 143 5.17 -8.20 0.48
C LYS A 143 5.04 -6.71 0.75
N GLY A 144 6.14 -6.06 1.15
CA GLY A 144 6.20 -4.64 1.44
C GLY A 144 5.73 -3.74 0.29
N GLU A 145 6.00 -4.13 -0.96
CA GLU A 145 5.51 -3.42 -2.14
C GLU A 145 3.97 -3.32 -2.19
N ALA A 146 3.27 -4.35 -1.72
CA ALA A 146 1.82 -4.31 -1.66
C ALA A 146 1.31 -3.35 -0.58
N LEU A 147 2.06 -3.17 0.52
CA LEU A 147 1.73 -2.26 1.62
C LEU A 147 1.97 -0.79 1.24
N THR A 148 2.95 -0.53 0.37
CA THR A 148 3.31 0.83 -0.05
C THR A 148 2.45 1.39 -1.17
N LYS A 149 1.71 0.55 -1.91
CA LYS A 149 0.81 0.99 -2.99
C LYS A 149 -0.36 1.87 -2.52
N ALA A 150 -0.87 1.57 -1.32
CA ALA A 150 -1.90 2.36 -0.65
C ALA A 150 -1.45 2.53 0.80
N LYS A 151 -0.69 3.59 1.06
CA LYS A 151 -0.17 3.87 2.40
C LYS A 151 -1.30 4.36 3.30
N GLU A 152 -1.45 3.70 4.42
CA GLU A 152 -2.34 4.09 5.51
C GLU A 152 -1.55 4.79 6.61
N THR A 153 -2.24 5.55 7.45
CA THR A 153 -1.64 6.23 8.62
C THR A 153 -1.11 5.24 9.66
N ASN A 154 -1.73 4.06 9.75
CA ASN A 154 -1.26 2.92 10.52
C ASN A 154 -0.97 1.76 9.57
N LEU A 155 0.25 1.22 9.61
CA LEU A 155 0.72 0.14 8.74
C LEU A 155 -0.24 -1.05 8.68
N ILE A 156 -0.80 -1.44 9.81
CA ILE A 156 -1.63 -2.64 9.91
C ILE A 156 -2.96 -2.51 9.15
N ASN A 157 -3.46 -1.28 8.95
CA ASN A 157 -4.67 -1.04 8.18
C ASN A 157 -4.53 -1.50 6.73
N SER A 158 -3.32 -1.38 6.17
CA SER A 158 -3.02 -1.84 4.81
C SER A 158 -3.11 -3.36 4.63
N MET A 159 -3.20 -4.14 5.72
CA MET A 159 -3.41 -5.59 5.67
C MET A 159 -4.87 -6.00 5.55
N ALA A 160 -5.83 -5.08 5.70
CA ALA A 160 -7.25 -5.38 5.58
C ALA A 160 -7.57 -6.01 4.21
N GLY A 161 -8.28 -7.13 4.22
CA GLY A 161 -8.66 -7.87 3.02
C GLY A 161 -7.52 -8.63 2.31
N ARG A 162 -6.28 -8.60 2.81
CA ARG A 162 -5.12 -9.28 2.19
C ARG A 162 -4.80 -10.64 2.78
N VAL A 163 -5.18 -10.85 4.03
CA VAL A 163 -4.90 -12.10 4.76
C VAL A 163 -6.23 -12.75 5.16
N PRO A 164 -6.50 -14.00 4.75
CA PRO A 164 -7.71 -14.71 5.11
C PRO A 164 -7.85 -14.87 6.62
N GLY A 165 -9.02 -14.49 7.17
CA GLY A 165 -9.31 -14.58 8.59
C GLY A 165 -8.67 -13.50 9.47
N LEU A 166 -8.05 -12.49 8.86
CA LEU A 166 -7.60 -11.28 9.55
C LEU A 166 -8.70 -10.21 9.45
N VAL A 167 -9.18 -9.74 10.58
CA VAL A 167 -10.11 -8.61 10.69
C VAL A 167 -9.34 -7.43 11.26
N VAL A 168 -9.36 -6.33 10.54
CA VAL A 168 -8.70 -5.08 10.93
C VAL A 168 -9.79 -4.03 11.11
N SER A 169 -9.87 -3.44 12.30
CA SER A 169 -10.85 -2.41 12.64
C SER A 169 -10.14 -1.19 13.19
N GLN A 170 -10.36 -0.07 12.55
CA GLN A 170 -9.88 1.22 13.03
C GLN A 170 -10.74 1.71 14.18
N THR A 171 -10.14 2.38 15.15
CA THR A 171 -10.89 3.08 16.20
C THR A 171 -11.42 4.41 15.69
N ALA A 172 -12.44 4.96 16.37
CA ALA A 172 -12.99 6.28 16.06
C ALA A 172 -12.06 7.44 16.49
N GLY A 173 -10.83 7.14 16.91
CA GLY A 173 -9.86 8.12 17.42
C GLY A 173 -9.25 9.06 16.36
N GLY A 174 -9.71 8.97 15.10
CA GLY A 174 -9.18 9.76 13.99
C GLY A 174 -7.87 9.20 13.42
N PRO A 175 -7.08 10.02 12.70
CA PRO A 175 -5.91 9.54 11.93
C PRO A 175 -4.77 8.99 12.79
N SER A 176 -4.72 9.32 14.08
CA SER A 176 -3.73 8.78 15.03
C SER A 176 -4.25 7.56 15.81
N GLY A 177 -5.51 7.16 15.60
CA GLY A 177 -6.15 6.11 16.37
C GLY A 177 -5.48 4.75 16.26
N SER A 178 -5.62 3.96 17.33
CA SER A 178 -5.16 2.58 17.39
C SER A 178 -5.93 1.69 16.43
N THR A 179 -5.33 0.59 16.03
CA THR A 179 -6.00 -0.40 15.18
C THR A 179 -6.20 -1.70 15.93
N ARG A 180 -7.45 -2.16 15.99
CA ARG A 180 -7.78 -3.47 16.56
C ARG A 180 -7.65 -4.52 15.47
N VAL A 181 -6.86 -5.55 15.76
CA VAL A 181 -6.63 -6.68 14.86
C VAL A 181 -7.10 -7.96 15.55
N ILE A 182 -7.89 -8.74 14.82
CA ILE A 182 -8.36 -10.04 15.29
C ILE A 182 -8.03 -11.08 14.22
N LEU A 183 -7.43 -12.18 14.65
CA LEU A 183 -7.03 -13.27 13.78
C LEU A 183 -7.88 -14.51 14.08
N ARG A 184 -8.67 -14.98 13.09
CA ARG A 184 -9.59 -16.14 13.21
C ARG A 184 -10.69 -15.99 14.28
N GLY A 185 -11.13 -14.76 14.56
CA GLY A 185 -12.17 -14.46 15.52
C GLY A 185 -11.68 -14.24 16.95
N SER A 186 -12.57 -13.81 17.83
CA SER A 186 -12.29 -13.62 19.26
C SER A 186 -12.35 -14.96 19.97
N THR A 187 -11.28 -15.34 20.65
CA THR A 187 -11.19 -16.59 21.42
C THR A 187 -11.47 -16.38 22.90
N GLU A 188 -11.35 -15.16 23.39
CA GLU A 188 -11.61 -14.78 24.78
C GLU A 188 -12.77 -13.78 24.85
N MET A 189 -13.66 -13.97 25.82
CA MET A 189 -14.77 -13.03 26.08
C MET A 189 -14.30 -11.75 26.77
N THR A 190 -13.28 -11.86 27.61
CA THR A 190 -12.68 -10.75 28.34
C THR A 190 -11.18 -10.78 28.09
N GLY A 191 -10.61 -9.68 27.64
CA GLY A 191 -9.16 -9.59 27.39
C GLY A 191 -8.81 -9.09 26.00
N ASN A 192 -7.51 -9.06 25.74
CA ASN A 192 -6.95 -8.58 24.48
C ASN A 192 -6.81 -9.73 23.49
N ASN A 193 -7.72 -9.83 22.53
CA ASN A 193 -7.67 -10.82 21.45
C ASN A 193 -6.73 -10.43 20.29
N GLN A 194 -5.82 -9.49 20.49
CA GLN A 194 -4.91 -9.04 19.45
C GLN A 194 -3.70 -9.98 19.29
N PRO A 195 -3.17 -10.16 18.06
CA PRO A 195 -1.98 -10.94 17.83
C PRO A 195 -0.74 -10.25 18.41
N LEU A 196 0.30 -11.02 18.68
CA LEU A 196 1.61 -10.50 19.03
C LEU A 196 2.30 -9.93 17.78
N TYR A 197 2.85 -8.73 17.86
CA TYR A 197 3.70 -8.15 16.82
C TYR A 197 5.16 -8.43 17.12
N VAL A 198 5.91 -8.84 16.09
CA VAL A 198 7.34 -9.13 16.21
C VAL A 198 8.06 -8.44 15.05
N VAL A 199 8.99 -7.56 15.35
CA VAL A 199 9.78 -6.81 14.37
C VAL A 199 11.20 -7.34 14.38
N ASP A 200 11.68 -7.86 13.26
CA ASP A 200 13.01 -8.46 13.10
C ASP A 200 13.39 -9.47 14.21
N GLY A 201 12.39 -10.24 14.67
CA GLY A 201 12.55 -11.23 15.73
C GLY A 201 12.34 -10.71 17.15
N VAL A 202 12.18 -9.41 17.36
CA VAL A 202 11.94 -8.79 18.67
C VAL A 202 10.45 -8.50 18.87
N PRO A 203 9.82 -9.03 19.94
CA PRO A 203 8.44 -8.71 20.25
C PRO A 203 8.24 -7.22 20.52
N LEU A 204 7.30 -6.61 19.82
CA LEU A 204 6.91 -5.22 19.99
C LEU A 204 5.80 -5.11 21.05
N ASP A 205 5.94 -4.16 21.98
CA ASP A 205 4.83 -3.76 22.82
C ASP A 205 3.84 -2.91 22.03
N ASN A 206 2.66 -3.47 21.78
CA ASN A 206 1.58 -2.79 21.05
C ASN A 206 0.47 -2.30 21.97
N THR A 207 0.80 -1.91 23.19
CA THR A 207 -0.15 -1.31 24.12
C THR A 207 -0.68 0.01 23.54
N ASN A 208 -1.98 0.22 23.63
CA ASN A 208 -2.62 1.46 23.20
C ASN A 208 -2.22 2.60 24.16
N PHE A 209 -1.84 3.72 23.60
CA PHE A 209 -1.55 4.95 24.36
C PHE A 209 -2.85 5.76 24.55
N GLY A 210 -3.60 5.42 25.56
CA GLY A 210 -4.93 5.95 25.82
C GLY A 210 -6.02 5.10 25.16
N SER A 211 -7.24 5.20 25.69
CA SER A 211 -8.41 4.56 25.10
C SER A 211 -9.58 5.53 25.16
N ALA A 212 -10.20 5.78 24.01
CA ALA A 212 -11.47 6.47 23.95
C ALA A 212 -12.58 5.51 24.37
N GLY A 213 -13.33 5.86 25.40
CA GLY A 213 -14.48 5.11 25.89
C GLY A 213 -15.80 5.75 25.45
N THR A 214 -16.91 5.16 25.85
CA THR A 214 -18.26 5.64 25.55
C THR A 214 -18.52 7.06 26.10
N ASN A 215 -17.83 7.43 27.17
CA ASN A 215 -18.01 8.70 27.88
C ASN A 215 -16.89 9.73 27.58
N GLY A 216 -16.09 9.49 26.56
CA GLY A 216 -14.96 10.35 26.15
C GLY A 216 -13.60 9.69 26.35
N GLY A 217 -12.54 10.49 26.25
CA GLY A 217 -11.16 10.03 26.24
C GLY A 217 -10.52 10.30 24.87
N PHE A 218 -9.25 9.97 24.75
CA PHE A 218 -8.51 10.12 23.50
C PHE A 218 -7.67 8.87 23.23
N ASP A 219 -7.44 8.59 21.97
CA ASP A 219 -6.62 7.50 21.47
C ASP A 219 -5.41 8.11 20.77
N LEU A 220 -4.23 7.86 21.31
CA LEU A 220 -2.94 8.38 20.79
C LEU A 220 -2.23 7.37 19.88
N GLY A 221 -2.91 6.26 19.54
CA GLY A 221 -2.35 5.22 18.70
C GLY A 221 -1.76 4.05 19.49
N ASP A 222 -1.09 3.20 18.78
CA ASP A 222 -0.47 1.96 19.26
C ASP A 222 1.00 1.86 18.79
N GLY A 223 1.75 0.90 19.34
CA GLY A 223 3.17 0.74 19.02
C GLY A 223 3.44 0.48 17.55
N ILE A 224 2.57 -0.24 16.86
CA ILE A 224 2.74 -0.57 15.42
C ILE A 224 2.61 0.66 14.52
N SER A 225 1.93 1.69 14.94
CA SER A 225 1.78 2.93 14.20
C SER A 225 3.10 3.70 14.02
N SER A 226 4.13 3.36 14.81
CA SER A 226 5.48 3.94 14.69
C SER A 226 6.31 3.35 13.54
N ILE A 227 5.82 2.27 12.88
CA ILE A 227 6.55 1.61 11.79
C ILE A 227 6.06 2.15 10.46
N ASN A 228 7.03 2.58 9.61
CA ASN A 228 6.73 3.03 8.26
C ASN A 228 6.64 1.85 7.29
N ALA A 229 5.63 1.85 6.43
CA ALA A 229 5.45 0.85 5.37
C ALA A 229 6.65 0.79 4.39
N ASP A 230 7.35 1.91 4.18
CA ASP A 230 8.53 1.97 3.30
C ASP A 230 9.71 1.14 3.81
N ASP A 231 9.79 0.91 5.12
CA ASP A 231 10.86 0.14 5.74
C ASP A 231 10.54 -1.35 5.86
N VAL A 232 9.32 -1.76 5.50
CA VAL A 232 8.91 -3.16 5.56
C VAL A 232 9.31 -3.90 4.28
N GLU A 233 10.05 -5.01 4.42
CA GLU A 233 10.34 -5.95 3.33
C GLU A 233 9.17 -6.90 3.12
N ASN A 234 8.68 -7.51 4.22
CA ASN A 234 7.48 -8.34 4.20
C ASN A 234 6.81 -8.41 5.58
N MET A 235 5.55 -8.81 5.58
CA MET A 235 4.79 -9.16 6.78
C MET A 235 4.27 -10.57 6.66
N SER A 236 4.57 -11.41 7.66
CA SER A 236 4.13 -12.81 7.71
C SER A 236 3.19 -13.03 8.88
N VAL A 237 2.04 -13.66 8.64
CA VAL A 237 1.02 -13.92 9.65
C VAL A 237 1.03 -15.40 10.02
N LEU A 238 1.42 -15.70 11.27
CA LEU A 238 1.36 -17.04 11.83
C LEU A 238 0.05 -17.21 12.60
N LYS A 239 -0.67 -18.27 12.25
CA LYS A 239 -2.00 -18.55 12.78
C LYS A 239 -2.00 -19.77 13.70
N GLY A 240 -2.74 -19.64 14.83
CA GLY A 240 -3.04 -20.78 15.70
C GLY A 240 -1.84 -21.31 16.49
N PRO A 241 -1.83 -22.61 16.82
CA PRO A 241 -0.87 -23.23 17.76
C PRO A 241 0.59 -23.08 17.37
N ALA A 242 0.89 -22.97 16.07
CA ALA A 242 2.24 -22.74 15.56
C ALA A 242 2.86 -21.45 16.09
N ALA A 243 2.06 -20.39 16.22
CA ALA A 243 2.49 -19.13 16.79
C ALA A 243 2.86 -19.28 18.28
N SER A 244 2.02 -19.97 19.05
CA SER A 244 2.25 -20.21 20.48
C SER A 244 3.44 -21.11 20.74
N ALA A 245 3.70 -22.09 19.87
CA ALA A 245 4.88 -22.96 19.97
C ALA A 245 6.20 -22.19 19.82
N LEU A 246 6.20 -21.10 19.05
CA LEU A 246 7.40 -20.31 18.77
C LEU A 246 7.60 -19.12 19.72
N TYR A 247 6.51 -18.50 20.15
CA TYR A 247 6.55 -17.25 20.95
C TYR A 247 5.86 -17.37 22.32
N GLY A 248 5.45 -18.57 22.70
CA GLY A 248 4.82 -18.85 24.00
C GLY A 248 3.38 -18.35 24.08
N SER A 249 2.85 -18.25 25.33
CA SER A 249 1.46 -17.88 25.60
C SER A 249 1.04 -16.51 25.09
N ARG A 250 1.97 -15.56 24.97
CA ARG A 250 1.71 -14.22 24.40
C ARG A 250 1.24 -14.27 22.95
N ALA A 251 1.49 -15.37 22.27
CA ALA A 251 1.12 -15.60 20.87
C ALA A 251 -0.14 -16.47 20.71
N SER A 252 -0.94 -16.64 21.76
CA SER A 252 -2.18 -17.45 21.73
C SER A 252 -3.15 -16.99 20.63
N HIS A 253 -3.21 -15.70 20.35
CA HIS A 253 -4.06 -15.10 19.32
C HIS A 253 -3.36 -14.96 17.95
N GLY A 254 -2.19 -15.59 17.77
CA GLY A 254 -1.38 -15.52 16.56
C GLY A 254 -0.24 -14.50 16.66
N VAL A 255 0.58 -14.46 15.61
CA VAL A 255 1.73 -13.55 15.51
C VAL A 255 1.75 -12.90 14.14
N ILE A 256 2.04 -11.62 14.10
CA ILE A 256 2.36 -10.86 12.91
C ILE A 256 3.86 -10.55 12.95
N LEU A 257 4.61 -11.20 12.05
CA LEU A 257 6.05 -10.98 11.88
C LEU A 257 6.26 -9.87 10.86
N ILE A 258 7.06 -8.90 11.22
CA ILE A 258 7.45 -7.79 10.35
C ILE A 258 8.95 -7.89 10.12
N THR A 259 9.34 -8.02 8.87
CA THR A 259 10.74 -8.01 8.47
C THR A 259 11.05 -6.69 7.81
N THR A 260 12.07 -6.00 8.32
CA THR A 260 12.46 -4.70 7.76
C THR A 260 13.45 -4.85 6.61
N LYS A 261 13.42 -3.88 5.69
CA LYS A 261 14.35 -3.80 4.56
C LYS A 261 15.77 -3.56 5.05
N ARG A 262 16.72 -4.24 4.42
CA ARG A 262 18.14 -4.08 4.67
C ARG A 262 18.78 -3.17 3.61
N ALA A 263 19.94 -2.59 3.93
CA ALA A 263 20.73 -1.87 2.95
C ALA A 263 21.24 -2.84 1.86
N ASN A 264 21.18 -2.40 0.59
CA ASN A 264 21.67 -3.20 -0.53
C ASN A 264 23.17 -3.42 -0.45
N LYS A 265 23.64 -4.63 -0.79
CA LYS A 265 25.07 -4.98 -0.74
C LYS A 265 25.89 -4.11 -1.69
N ASP A 266 27.02 -3.64 -1.18
CA ASP A 266 28.08 -2.93 -1.94
C ASP A 266 27.65 -1.67 -2.69
N LYS A 267 26.58 -1.00 -2.18
CA LYS A 267 26.06 0.22 -2.79
C LYS A 267 25.64 1.24 -1.73
N ILE A 268 25.86 2.49 -2.04
CA ILE A 268 25.17 3.60 -1.40
C ILE A 268 23.85 3.78 -2.14
N SER A 269 22.74 3.75 -1.44
CA SER A 269 21.40 4.00 -2.00
C SER A 269 20.78 5.20 -1.33
N VAL A 270 20.18 6.07 -2.13
CA VAL A 270 19.34 7.17 -1.66
C VAL A 270 17.98 7.00 -2.33
N GLU A 271 16.94 6.90 -1.53
CA GLU A 271 15.57 6.77 -1.99
C GLU A 271 14.72 7.89 -1.40
N TYR A 272 13.81 8.44 -2.20
CA TYR A 272 12.78 9.35 -1.73
C TYR A 272 11.41 8.84 -2.19
N ASN A 273 10.49 8.69 -1.23
CA ASN A 273 9.12 8.25 -1.49
C ASN A 273 8.13 9.31 -0.97
N GLY A 274 7.44 9.98 -1.90
CA GLY A 274 6.37 10.92 -1.59
C GLY A 274 5.00 10.31 -1.91
N THR A 275 4.04 10.44 -0.98
CA THR A 275 2.64 10.00 -1.19
C THR A 275 1.70 11.11 -0.76
N LEU A 276 0.70 11.39 -1.58
CA LEU A 276 -0.37 12.32 -1.28
C LEU A 276 -1.71 11.58 -1.43
N THR A 277 -2.49 11.54 -0.35
CA THR A 277 -3.80 10.87 -0.32
C THR A 277 -4.88 11.90 -0.04
N PHE A 278 -6.00 11.76 -0.73
CA PHE A 278 -7.21 12.57 -0.54
C PHE A 278 -8.32 11.66 -0.03
N ASP A 279 -8.87 12.01 1.14
CA ASP A 279 -9.92 11.26 1.80
C ASP A 279 -11.23 12.03 1.72
N THR A 280 -12.31 11.35 1.32
CA THR A 280 -13.64 11.94 1.24
C THR A 280 -14.65 11.04 1.91
N GLN A 281 -15.75 11.62 2.39
CA GLN A 281 -16.85 10.84 2.94
C GLN A 281 -17.42 9.89 1.89
N LEU A 282 -17.42 8.58 2.18
CA LEU A 282 -17.97 7.54 1.30
C LEU A 282 -19.49 7.46 1.38
N ALA A 283 -20.04 7.41 2.60
CA ALA A 283 -21.48 7.33 2.81
C ALA A 283 -22.08 8.74 2.92
N LYS A 284 -23.02 9.04 2.05
CA LYS A 284 -23.84 10.25 2.13
C LYS A 284 -25.14 9.91 2.86
N TRP A 285 -25.62 10.85 3.65
CA TRP A 285 -26.86 10.69 4.41
C TRP A 285 -28.07 11.16 3.57
N ASP A 286 -28.09 10.80 2.30
CA ASP A 286 -29.09 11.25 1.32
C ASP A 286 -30.47 10.63 1.57
N GLU A 287 -30.54 9.52 2.30
CA GLU A 287 -31.77 8.77 2.57
C GLU A 287 -32.46 9.15 3.91
N VAL A 288 -31.90 10.14 4.64
CA VAL A 288 -32.55 10.62 5.86
C VAL A 288 -33.78 11.45 5.54
N GLN A 289 -34.82 11.33 6.36
CA GLN A 289 -36.02 12.16 6.20
C GLN A 289 -35.69 13.66 6.36
N GLN A 290 -36.31 14.50 5.53
CA GLN A 290 -36.06 15.95 5.49
C GLN A 290 -37.37 16.76 5.63
N ILE A 291 -38.30 16.28 6.43
CA ILE A 291 -39.60 16.94 6.65
C ILE A 291 -39.72 17.41 8.09
N TYR A 292 -39.34 16.55 9.03
CA TYR A 292 -39.47 16.81 10.46
C TYR A 292 -38.08 17.01 11.09
N GLY A 293 -37.98 17.93 12.00
CA GLY A 293 -36.74 18.19 12.71
C GLY A 293 -36.62 17.44 14.03
N MET A 294 -35.71 17.92 14.87
CA MET A 294 -35.39 17.32 16.16
C MET A 294 -36.62 17.38 17.12
N GLY A 295 -36.90 16.29 17.83
CA GLY A 295 -37.96 16.16 18.78
C GLY A 295 -38.77 14.91 18.61
N SER A 296 -39.92 14.79 19.29
CA SER A 296 -40.85 13.66 19.24
C SER A 296 -42.28 14.11 19.31
N ASN A 297 -43.20 13.30 18.70
CA ASN A 297 -44.64 13.57 18.71
C ASN A 297 -45.04 14.98 18.23
N GLY A 298 -44.31 15.48 17.23
CA GLY A 298 -44.56 16.81 16.70
C GLY A 298 -44.08 17.96 17.58
N THR A 299 -43.42 17.68 18.70
CA THR A 299 -42.97 18.70 19.66
C THR A 299 -41.45 18.78 19.66
N TYR A 300 -40.92 19.98 19.57
CA TYR A 300 -39.51 20.27 19.76
C TYR A 300 -39.16 20.21 21.25
N SER A 301 -38.10 19.51 21.57
CA SER A 301 -37.53 19.48 22.92
C SER A 301 -36.03 19.73 22.84
N TYR A 302 -35.58 20.76 23.52
CA TYR A 302 -34.16 21.09 23.69
C TYR A 302 -33.57 20.35 24.92
N ASP A 303 -34.32 19.54 25.59
CA ASP A 303 -33.79 18.74 26.67
C ASP A 303 -32.76 17.74 26.15
N ALA A 304 -31.50 18.08 26.37
CA ALA A 304 -30.32 17.36 25.82
C ALA A 304 -30.27 15.89 26.23
N ILE A 305 -30.96 15.51 27.28
CA ILE A 305 -30.89 14.14 27.86
C ILE A 305 -31.94 13.21 27.26
N SER A 306 -33.15 13.74 26.95
CA SER A 306 -34.26 12.86 26.62
C SER A 306 -34.72 12.81 25.17
N ASN A 307 -34.44 13.79 24.33
CA ASN A 307 -35.03 13.89 22.99
C ASN A 307 -34.12 14.36 21.84
N THR A 308 -32.84 14.61 22.06
CA THR A 308 -31.91 15.11 21.04
C THR A 308 -31.60 14.09 19.93
N ASN A 309 -31.85 12.81 20.17
CA ASN A 309 -31.64 11.75 19.21
C ASN A 309 -32.88 11.36 18.39
N LYS A 310 -34.02 12.05 18.59
CA LYS A 310 -35.27 11.79 17.87
C LYS A 310 -35.49 12.80 16.77
N SER A 311 -35.98 12.35 15.63
CA SER A 311 -36.16 13.13 14.38
C SER A 311 -37.64 13.28 14.00
N TRP A 312 -38.55 13.22 14.96
CA TRP A 312 -40.00 13.31 14.78
C TRP A 312 -40.60 14.50 15.58
N GLY A 313 -39.88 15.62 15.56
CA GLY A 313 -40.34 16.91 16.12
C GLY A 313 -41.35 17.61 15.22
N PRO A 314 -41.49 18.94 15.34
CA PRO A 314 -42.36 19.70 14.49
C PRO A 314 -41.84 19.73 13.04
N LYS A 315 -42.75 20.02 12.11
CA LYS A 315 -42.41 20.20 10.72
C LYS A 315 -41.42 21.34 10.55
N ALA A 316 -40.35 21.10 9.80
CA ALA A 316 -39.24 22.03 9.66
C ALA A 316 -39.30 22.77 8.32
N ASP A 317 -40.44 23.44 8.05
CA ASP A 317 -40.73 24.18 6.83
C ASP A 317 -40.69 25.75 7.08
N GLY A 318 -40.24 26.16 8.25
CA GLY A 318 -40.17 27.56 8.63
C GLY A 318 -41.47 28.14 9.25
N SER A 319 -42.56 27.36 9.31
CA SER A 319 -43.81 27.78 9.93
C SER A 319 -43.74 27.87 11.45
N ASN A 320 -42.85 27.09 12.04
CA ASN A 320 -42.63 27.05 13.47
C ASN A 320 -41.40 27.91 13.83
N MET A 321 -41.56 28.79 14.84
CA MET A 321 -40.47 29.55 15.44
C MET A 321 -39.96 28.76 16.64
N LEU A 322 -38.65 28.53 16.69
CA LEU A 322 -38.04 27.78 17.80
C LEU A 322 -36.93 28.66 18.43
N LYS A 323 -36.87 28.54 19.75
CA LYS A 323 -35.78 29.13 20.53
C LYS A 323 -34.59 28.17 20.51
N TYR A 324 -33.49 28.62 19.91
CA TYR A 324 -32.25 27.84 19.81
C TYR A 324 -31.42 27.93 21.09
N PHE A 325 -30.31 27.19 21.14
CA PHE A 325 -29.41 27.13 22.29
C PHE A 325 -28.80 28.49 22.67
N ASP A 326 -28.73 29.45 21.76
CA ASP A 326 -28.26 30.78 21.96
C ASP A 326 -29.36 31.75 22.48
N GLY A 327 -30.56 31.21 22.72
CA GLY A 327 -31.70 31.94 23.23
C GLY A 327 -32.47 32.77 22.17
N VAL A 328 -32.02 32.73 20.90
CA VAL A 328 -32.65 33.47 19.81
C VAL A 328 -33.71 32.61 19.13
N GLU A 329 -34.89 33.24 18.90
CA GLU A 329 -35.95 32.58 18.12
C GLU A 329 -35.70 32.72 16.64
N ARG A 330 -35.74 31.60 15.93
CA ARG A 330 -35.54 31.51 14.47
C ARG A 330 -36.58 30.58 13.86
N PRO A 331 -36.93 30.76 12.56
CA PRO A 331 -37.72 29.78 11.82
C PRO A 331 -37.05 28.43 11.84
N PHE A 332 -37.85 27.39 12.13
CA PHE A 332 -37.33 26.01 12.10
C PHE A 332 -37.30 25.46 10.68
N LEU A 333 -36.10 25.41 10.10
CA LEU A 333 -35.87 25.00 8.74
C LEU A 333 -34.89 23.82 8.71
N ILE A 334 -35.12 22.89 7.80
CA ILE A 334 -34.12 21.88 7.45
C ILE A 334 -32.99 22.53 6.67
N VAL A 335 -31.77 22.16 7.01
CA VAL A 335 -30.58 22.48 6.24
C VAL A 335 -30.21 21.20 5.46
N PRO A 336 -30.55 21.08 4.16
CA PRO A 336 -30.40 19.82 3.41
C PRO A 336 -28.98 19.27 3.43
N ASP A 337 -27.99 20.13 3.28
CA ASP A 337 -26.58 19.76 3.17
C ASP A 337 -25.82 19.85 4.50
N ASN A 338 -26.52 19.87 5.62
CA ASN A 338 -25.91 20.07 6.96
C ASN A 338 -24.79 19.05 7.25
N THR A 339 -25.01 17.78 6.88
CA THR A 339 -24.04 16.71 7.11
C THR A 339 -22.87 16.81 6.12
N SER A 340 -23.15 17.03 4.85
CA SER A 340 -22.10 17.13 3.81
C SER A 340 -21.24 18.37 3.97
N ASN A 341 -21.84 19.49 4.41
CA ASN A 341 -21.13 20.75 4.67
C ASN A 341 -20.23 20.70 5.91
N PHE A 342 -20.48 19.76 6.81
CA PHE A 342 -19.63 19.57 7.99
C PHE A 342 -18.28 18.93 7.61
N PHE A 343 -18.28 17.98 6.71
CA PHE A 343 -17.07 17.28 6.32
C PHE A 343 -16.29 18.04 5.24
N ARG A 344 -14.99 17.90 5.26
CA ARG A 344 -14.09 18.43 4.23
C ARG A 344 -13.32 17.30 3.57
N THR A 345 -12.66 17.59 2.47
CA THR A 345 -11.66 16.65 1.91
C THR A 345 -10.47 16.59 2.85
N GLY A 346 -10.19 15.41 3.36
CA GLY A 346 -8.98 15.11 4.10
C GLY A 346 -7.77 15.04 3.16
N ILE A 347 -6.59 15.38 3.68
CA ILE A 347 -5.34 15.34 2.90
C ILE A 347 -4.26 14.75 3.80
N THR A 348 -3.66 13.65 3.35
CA THR A 348 -2.50 13.04 3.99
C THR A 348 -1.30 13.16 3.07
N ALA A 349 -0.23 13.80 3.53
CA ALA A 349 1.05 13.87 2.84
C ALA A 349 2.08 13.07 3.65
N THR A 350 2.73 12.11 3.01
CA THR A 350 3.80 11.30 3.61
C THR A 350 5.04 11.40 2.75
N ASN A 351 6.15 11.85 3.33
CA ASN A 351 7.43 11.99 2.66
C ASN A 351 8.48 11.16 3.41
N SER A 352 9.11 10.20 2.74
CA SER A 352 10.15 9.36 3.33
C SER A 352 11.45 9.55 2.58
N ALA A 353 12.51 9.91 3.29
CA ALA A 353 13.88 9.98 2.78
C ALA A 353 14.71 8.84 3.40
N ILE A 354 15.32 8.04 2.56
CA ILE A 354 15.98 6.80 2.93
C ILE A 354 17.42 6.81 2.42
N ILE A 355 18.37 6.52 3.30
CA ILE A 355 19.80 6.39 2.96
C ILE A 355 20.27 5.02 3.42
N GLY A 356 20.80 4.24 2.50
CA GLY A 356 21.36 2.92 2.77
C GLY A 356 22.83 2.85 2.36
N VAL A 357 23.68 2.33 3.25
CA VAL A 357 25.09 2.06 2.97
C VAL A 357 25.41 0.65 3.44
N ASN A 358 26.05 -0.14 2.59
CA ASN A 358 26.47 -1.49 2.95
C ASN A 358 27.89 -1.75 2.41
N SER A 359 28.81 -2.10 3.28
CA SER A 359 30.22 -2.41 2.95
C SER A 359 30.53 -3.92 3.01
N GLY A 360 29.53 -4.77 2.79
CA GLY A 360 29.68 -6.23 2.81
C GLY A 360 29.65 -6.85 4.22
N LYS A 361 30.31 -6.26 5.19
CA LYS A 361 30.28 -6.71 6.60
C LYS A 361 29.31 -5.93 7.47
N THR A 362 29.05 -4.68 7.13
CA THR A 362 28.18 -3.78 7.91
C THR A 362 27.22 -3.05 6.99
N GLY A 363 25.93 -3.20 7.25
CA GLY A 363 24.86 -2.47 6.56
C GLY A 363 24.21 -1.48 7.49
N ILE A 364 24.08 -0.24 7.04
CA ILE A 364 23.39 0.84 7.75
C ILE A 364 22.26 1.32 6.85
N ARG A 365 21.05 1.40 7.36
CA ARG A 365 19.90 2.01 6.71
C ARG A 365 19.29 3.03 7.66
N PHE A 366 19.18 4.26 7.21
CA PHE A 366 18.50 5.34 7.92
C PHE A 366 17.30 5.79 7.12
N THR A 367 16.15 5.89 7.79
CA THR A 367 14.92 6.40 7.21
C THR A 367 14.39 7.54 8.08
N TYR A 368 14.06 8.65 7.43
CA TYR A 368 13.27 9.74 8.01
C TYR A 368 11.96 9.85 7.26
N THR A 369 10.86 9.86 8.00
CA THR A 369 9.51 10.04 7.43
C THR A 369 8.80 11.18 8.12
N ASP A 370 8.35 12.14 7.32
CA ASP A 370 7.44 13.21 7.73
C ASP A 370 6.03 12.87 7.22
N MET A 371 5.07 12.78 8.14
CA MET A 371 3.66 12.54 7.84
C MET A 371 2.82 13.68 8.37
N ARG A 372 2.05 14.30 7.50
CA ARG A 372 1.13 15.39 7.81
C ARG A 372 -0.27 15.01 7.33
N ASN A 373 -1.22 14.95 8.25
CA ASN A 373 -2.60 14.64 7.94
C ASN A 373 -3.49 15.81 8.36
N LYS A 374 -4.43 16.15 7.48
CA LYS A 374 -5.62 16.97 7.78
C LYS A 374 -6.82 16.08 7.49
N ASP A 375 -7.53 15.72 8.53
CA ASP A 375 -8.64 14.77 8.45
C ASP A 375 -9.89 15.37 7.78
N ILE A 376 -10.84 14.51 7.42
CA ILE A 376 -12.16 14.90 6.89
C ILE A 376 -12.99 15.69 7.92
N VAL A 377 -12.76 15.48 9.22
CA VAL A 377 -13.40 16.24 10.29
C VAL A 377 -12.68 17.59 10.44
N PRO A 378 -13.41 18.72 10.44
CA PRO A 378 -12.82 20.04 10.62
C PRO A 378 -11.99 20.14 11.91
N GLN A 379 -10.87 20.87 11.84
CA GLN A 379 -9.94 21.11 12.94
C GLN A 379 -9.15 19.89 13.45
N THR A 380 -9.39 18.69 12.90
CA THR A 380 -8.60 17.49 13.20
C THR A 380 -7.37 17.45 12.29
N HIS A 381 -6.20 17.28 12.89
CA HIS A 381 -4.94 17.16 12.17
C HIS A 381 -3.95 16.31 12.99
N MET A 382 -3.00 15.68 12.28
CA MET A 382 -1.92 14.91 12.87
C MET A 382 -0.60 15.28 12.20
N SER A 383 0.45 15.37 13.00
CA SER A 383 1.84 15.47 12.55
C SER A 383 2.65 14.37 13.19
N ARG A 384 3.38 13.62 12.38
CA ARG A 384 4.22 12.52 12.88
C ARG A 384 5.55 12.54 12.14
N ASP A 385 6.64 12.53 12.91
CA ASP A 385 7.99 12.40 12.41
C ASP A 385 8.56 11.07 12.91
N ILE A 386 9.00 10.20 11.98
CA ILE A 386 9.51 8.86 12.29
C ILE A 386 10.98 8.79 11.86
N PHE A 387 11.83 8.35 12.77
CA PHE A 387 13.25 8.10 12.53
C PHE A 387 13.52 6.62 12.78
N ILE A 388 14.01 5.92 11.77
CA ILE A 388 14.38 4.49 11.88
C ILE A 388 15.84 4.34 11.48
N LEU A 389 16.61 3.72 12.37
CA LEU A 389 18.00 3.34 12.12
C LEU A 389 18.12 1.83 12.23
N SER A 390 18.45 1.18 11.13
CA SER A 390 18.79 -0.24 11.09
C SER A 390 20.30 -0.38 10.92
N LEU A 391 20.96 -1.05 11.87
CA LEU A 391 22.38 -1.38 11.84
C LEU A 391 22.53 -2.90 11.87
N ILE A 392 23.13 -3.46 10.85
CA ILE A 392 23.35 -4.90 10.72
C ILE A 392 24.85 -5.12 10.56
N HIS A 393 25.43 -5.90 11.47
CA HIS A 393 26.81 -6.39 11.37
C HIS A 393 26.78 -7.91 11.13
N ILE A 394 27.46 -8.37 10.09
CA ILE A 394 27.53 -9.78 9.70
C ILE A 394 28.92 -10.33 10.04
#